data_7f82609dfc0ec0ee021dc5e5d7fe372a
#
_entry.id   7f82609dfc0ec0ee021dc5e5d7fe372a
#
_cell.length_a   1.000
_cell.length_b   1.000
_cell.length_c   1.000
_cell.angle_alpha   90.00
_cell.angle_beta   90.00
_cell.angle_gamma   90.00
#
_symmetry.space_group_name_H-M   'P 1'
#
loop_
_entity.id
_entity.type
_entity.pdbx_description
1 polymer ?
#
loop_
_entity_poly.entity_id
_entity_poly.type
_entity_poly.pdbx_seq_one_letter_code
_entity_poly.pdbx_strand_id
1 'polypeptide(L)'
;MVIFMALTTLGSKPEGSIIKIPERGKGEVDFYVAKHNYESKLNGVGYTLVVRKDCYADGSWNSTNINTYANCNAGNIVDGSYKRLIVDEVQPLINTTKFYYTPGNGNNTVTTLQRKIFLLSATELGYSYIRVNVEGTALPIAEILKIANFNGSSVSQ
;
A
#
# COMPACT_ATOMS: atom_id res chain seq x y z
N MET A 1 -16.54 -1.78 -20.02
CA MET A 1 -17.51 -2.55 -19.22
C MET A 1 -16.89 -3.75 -18.50
N VAL A 2 -15.57 -3.91 -18.48
CA VAL A 2 -14.89 -5.05 -17.83
C VAL A 2 -14.56 -4.77 -16.35
N ILE A 3 -14.49 -3.51 -15.95
CA ILE A 3 -13.99 -3.09 -14.61
C ILE A 3 -15.07 -3.21 -13.52
N PHE A 4 -16.33 -3.09 -13.86
CA PHE A 4 -17.43 -3.29 -12.90
C PHE A 4 -17.52 -4.75 -12.42
N MET A 5 -17.13 -5.72 -13.23
CA MET A 5 -17.04 -7.12 -12.85
C MET A 5 -15.83 -7.43 -11.97
N ALA A 6 -14.75 -6.68 -12.08
CA ALA A 6 -13.55 -6.90 -11.29
C ALA A 6 -13.77 -6.60 -9.80
N LEU A 7 -14.57 -5.58 -9.43
CA LEU A 7 -14.83 -5.25 -8.03
C LEU A 7 -15.79 -6.19 -7.33
N THR A 8 -16.84 -6.63 -8.00
CA THR A 8 -17.74 -7.67 -7.46
C THR A 8 -17.04 -9.03 -7.36
N THR A 9 -16.04 -9.28 -8.20
CA THR A 9 -15.24 -10.50 -8.16
C THR A 9 -14.02 -10.39 -7.24
N LEU A 10 -13.58 -9.17 -6.88
CA LEU A 10 -12.39 -8.98 -6.04
C LEU A 10 -12.58 -9.57 -4.63
N GLY A 11 -13.74 -9.39 -4.03
CA GLY A 11 -14.08 -9.99 -2.74
C GLY A 11 -14.12 -11.52 -2.72
N SER A 12 -14.25 -12.17 -3.87
CA SER A 12 -14.21 -13.62 -4.02
C SER A 12 -12.83 -14.18 -4.36
N LYS A 13 -11.84 -13.32 -4.67
CA LYS A 13 -10.49 -13.76 -4.96
C LYS A 13 -9.73 -14.06 -3.66
N PRO A 14 -9.04 -15.20 -3.55
CA PRO A 14 -8.24 -15.49 -2.36
C PRO A 14 -7.16 -14.44 -2.12
N GLU A 15 -6.87 -14.16 -0.85
CA GLU A 15 -5.70 -13.38 -0.47
C GLU A 15 -4.44 -14.09 -0.98
N GLY A 16 -3.50 -13.33 -1.56
CA GLY A 16 -2.33 -13.84 -2.26
C GLY A 16 -2.51 -14.09 -3.76
N SER A 17 -3.74 -14.09 -4.28
CA SER A 17 -3.96 -14.21 -5.72
C SER A 17 -3.55 -12.93 -6.46
N ILE A 18 -3.22 -13.09 -7.74
CA ILE A 18 -2.82 -11.98 -8.61
C ILE A 18 -4.03 -11.50 -9.40
N ILE A 19 -4.20 -10.20 -9.45
CA ILE A 19 -5.11 -9.49 -10.34
C ILE A 19 -4.32 -8.53 -11.23
N LYS A 20 -4.93 -8.07 -12.31
CA LYS A 20 -4.33 -7.10 -13.22
C LYS A 20 -5.07 -5.78 -13.14
N ILE A 21 -4.31 -4.70 -12.98
CA ILE A 21 -4.83 -3.32 -13.00
C ILE A 21 -4.09 -2.57 -14.10
N PRO A 22 -4.79 -1.94 -15.05
CA PRO A 22 -4.14 -1.21 -16.13
C PRO A 22 -3.52 0.09 -15.62
N GLU A 23 -2.25 0.29 -15.99
CA GLU A 23 -1.49 1.54 -15.77
C GLU A 23 -1.20 2.21 -17.11
N ARG A 24 -1.34 3.53 -17.19
CA ARG A 24 -1.05 4.33 -18.38
C ARG A 24 0.40 4.16 -18.79
N GLY A 25 0.64 3.83 -20.04
CA GLY A 25 1.96 3.62 -20.60
C GLY A 25 2.62 2.28 -20.25
N LYS A 26 2.00 1.46 -19.40
CA LYS A 26 2.52 0.13 -19.02
C LYS A 26 1.58 -1.02 -19.36
N GLY A 27 0.31 -0.74 -19.63
CA GLY A 27 -0.70 -1.78 -19.82
C GLY A 27 -1.13 -2.44 -18.52
N GLU A 28 -1.42 -3.73 -18.56
CA GLU A 28 -1.85 -4.50 -17.39
C GLU A 28 -0.68 -4.82 -16.45
N VAL A 29 -0.80 -4.42 -15.21
CA VAL A 29 0.21 -4.61 -14.16
C VAL A 29 -0.33 -5.52 -13.07
N ASP A 30 0.51 -6.40 -12.57
CA ASP A 30 0.16 -7.39 -11.54
C ASP A 30 0.06 -6.74 -10.15
N PHE A 31 -1.02 -7.10 -9.43
CA PHE A 31 -1.25 -6.74 -8.03
C PHE A 31 -1.66 -7.99 -7.25
N TYR A 32 -1.20 -8.10 -6.03
CA TYR A 32 -1.69 -9.10 -5.09
C TYR A 32 -2.99 -8.64 -4.42
N VAL A 33 -3.96 -9.52 -4.27
CA VAL A 33 -5.03 -9.38 -3.30
C VAL A 33 -4.41 -9.56 -1.91
N ALA A 34 -4.28 -8.49 -1.16
CA ALA A 34 -3.47 -8.49 0.06
C ALA A 34 -4.28 -8.80 1.31
N LYS A 35 -5.46 -8.18 1.46
CA LYS A 35 -6.31 -8.38 2.63
C LYS A 35 -7.73 -7.92 2.35
N HIS A 36 -8.69 -8.79 2.64
CA HIS A 36 -10.10 -8.39 2.69
C HIS A 36 -10.42 -7.70 4.02
N ASN A 37 -11.37 -6.77 3.98
CA ASN A 37 -11.76 -5.97 5.14
C ASN A 37 -10.58 -5.32 5.86
N TYR A 38 -9.66 -4.74 5.07
CA TYR A 38 -8.45 -4.09 5.58
C TYR A 38 -8.81 -3.03 6.63
N GLU A 39 -8.21 -3.18 7.82
CA GLU A 39 -8.45 -2.33 8.99
C GLU A 39 -9.94 -1.99 9.17
N SER A 40 -10.78 -3.04 9.28
CA SER A 40 -12.24 -2.91 9.30
C SER A 40 -12.77 -2.02 10.42
N LYS A 41 -12.05 -1.89 11.53
CA LYS A 41 -12.37 -0.94 12.60
C LYS A 41 -12.27 0.52 12.18
N LEU A 42 -11.42 0.82 11.18
CA LEU A 42 -11.23 2.17 10.64
C LEU A 42 -12.05 2.42 9.38
N ASN A 43 -12.21 1.40 8.54
CA ASN A 43 -12.72 1.53 7.18
C ASN A 43 -14.07 0.85 6.96
N GLY A 44 -14.57 0.06 7.93
CA GLY A 44 -15.73 -0.79 7.72
C GLY A 44 -15.38 -2.08 6.95
N VAL A 45 -16.41 -2.75 6.43
CA VAL A 45 -16.28 -4.02 5.69
C VAL A 45 -16.57 -3.82 4.20
N GLY A 46 -16.18 -4.81 3.39
CA GLY A 46 -16.44 -4.81 1.94
C GLY A 46 -15.30 -4.22 1.10
N TYR A 47 -14.20 -3.79 1.71
CA TYR A 47 -13.03 -3.27 1.00
C TYR A 47 -11.91 -4.29 0.96
N THR A 48 -11.20 -4.32 -0.16
CA THR A 48 -10.04 -5.19 -0.36
C THR A 48 -8.80 -4.35 -0.62
N LEU A 49 -7.78 -4.53 0.21
CA LEU A 49 -6.46 -3.97 -0.06
C LEU A 49 -5.79 -4.78 -1.16
N VAL A 50 -5.26 -4.08 -2.15
CA VAL A 50 -4.40 -4.66 -3.20
C VAL A 50 -3.03 -4.02 -3.15
N VAL A 51 -2.00 -4.80 -3.43
CA VAL A 51 -0.59 -4.34 -3.37
C VAL A 51 0.07 -4.64 -4.71
N ARG A 52 0.69 -3.62 -5.31
CA ARG A 52 1.45 -3.79 -6.56
C ARG A 52 2.55 -4.82 -6.35
N LYS A 53 2.66 -5.79 -7.26
CA LYS A 53 3.61 -6.89 -7.15
C LYS A 53 5.05 -6.42 -7.25
N ASP A 54 5.34 -5.57 -8.23
CA ASP A 54 6.68 -5.05 -8.48
C ASP A 54 6.81 -3.62 -7.96
N CYS A 55 8.01 -3.22 -7.57
CA CYS A 55 8.28 -1.84 -7.21
C CYS A 55 7.95 -0.90 -8.37
N TYR A 56 7.27 0.21 -8.06
CA TYR A 56 6.95 1.22 -9.06
C TYR A 56 8.19 1.98 -9.52
N ALA A 57 9.00 2.43 -8.57
CA ALA A 57 10.22 3.19 -8.78
C ALA A 57 11.09 3.15 -7.53
N ASP A 58 12.37 3.37 -7.71
CA ASP A 58 13.29 3.69 -6.64
C ASP A 58 13.20 5.20 -6.33
N GLY A 59 13.46 5.56 -5.07
CA GLY A 59 13.43 6.96 -4.67
C GLY A 59 13.78 7.16 -3.21
N SER A 60 14.19 8.38 -2.88
CA SER A 60 14.43 8.76 -1.50
C SER A 60 13.11 8.98 -0.76
N TRP A 61 13.11 8.65 0.54
CA TRP A 61 11.98 8.92 1.43
C TRP A 61 11.57 10.39 1.39
N ASN A 62 12.56 11.28 1.46
CA ASN A 62 12.37 12.71 1.37
C ASN A 62 13.65 13.42 0.88
N SER A 63 13.51 14.60 0.32
CA SER A 63 14.63 15.45 -0.10
C SER A 63 15.24 16.26 1.05
N THR A 64 14.56 16.33 2.19
CA THR A 64 14.98 17.01 3.41
C THR A 64 14.88 16.04 4.59
N ASN A 65 15.46 16.42 5.73
CA ASN A 65 15.42 15.61 6.95
C ASN A 65 14.03 15.67 7.65
N ILE A 66 12.99 15.38 6.89
CA ILE A 66 11.61 15.23 7.41
C ILE A 66 11.34 13.75 7.64
N ASN A 67 11.07 13.39 8.89
CA ASN A 67 10.79 12.02 9.29
C ASN A 67 9.29 11.86 9.63
N THR A 68 8.43 12.14 8.64
CA THR A 68 6.99 11.88 8.77
C THR A 68 6.41 11.45 7.43
N TYR A 69 5.67 10.36 7.43
CA TYR A 69 5.01 9.85 6.21
C TYR A 69 3.97 10.85 5.65
N ALA A 70 3.27 11.55 6.51
CA ALA A 70 2.21 12.48 6.12
C ALA A 70 2.68 13.55 5.12
N ASN A 71 3.94 13.96 5.19
CA ASN A 71 4.53 15.05 4.39
C ASN A 71 5.77 14.62 3.60
N CYS A 72 6.10 13.32 3.55
CA CYS A 72 7.29 12.87 2.82
C CYS A 72 7.05 12.83 1.31
N ASN A 73 8.14 12.94 0.55
CA ASN A 73 8.08 12.87 -0.91
C ASN A 73 7.56 11.52 -1.39
N ALA A 74 7.98 10.42 -0.78
CA ALA A 74 7.54 9.08 -1.15
C ALA A 74 6.01 8.94 -1.03
N GLY A 75 5.41 9.39 0.09
CA GLY A 75 3.96 9.38 0.28
C GLY A 75 3.23 10.26 -0.76
N ASN A 76 3.77 11.44 -1.05
CA ASN A 76 3.19 12.34 -2.05
C ASN A 76 3.32 11.80 -3.49
N ILE A 77 4.40 11.08 -3.82
CA ILE A 77 4.58 10.43 -5.11
C ILE A 77 3.51 9.35 -5.31
N VAL A 78 3.29 8.47 -4.34
CA VAL A 78 2.34 7.37 -4.52
C VAL A 78 0.88 7.85 -4.57
N ASP A 79 0.45 8.74 -3.69
CA ASP A 79 -0.93 9.27 -3.71
C ASP A 79 -1.15 10.39 -4.73
N GLY A 80 -0.12 10.87 -5.36
CA GLY A 80 -0.15 11.90 -6.41
C GLY A 80 0.22 11.35 -7.78
N SER A 81 1.51 11.31 -8.07
CA SER A 81 2.03 10.99 -9.42
C SER A 81 1.69 9.56 -9.85
N TYR A 82 1.87 8.59 -8.96
CA TYR A 82 1.55 7.21 -9.27
C TYR A 82 0.04 7.00 -9.47
N LYS A 83 -0.80 7.58 -8.61
CA LYS A 83 -2.25 7.51 -8.76
C LYS A 83 -2.74 7.93 -10.15
N ARG A 84 -2.10 8.93 -10.75
CA ARG A 84 -2.43 9.40 -12.12
C ARG A 84 -2.08 8.39 -13.22
N LEU A 85 -1.25 7.39 -12.94
CA LEU A 85 -0.97 6.32 -13.89
C LEU A 85 -2.08 5.26 -13.92
N ILE A 86 -2.84 5.11 -12.85
CA ILE A 86 -4.02 4.25 -12.88
C ILE A 86 -5.02 4.84 -13.88
N VAL A 87 -5.56 4.01 -14.76
CA VAL A 87 -6.52 4.48 -15.78
C VAL A 87 -7.80 5.05 -15.16
N ASP A 88 -8.46 5.95 -15.89
CA ASP A 88 -9.60 6.70 -15.35
C ASP A 88 -10.77 5.82 -14.94
N GLU A 89 -10.94 4.67 -15.59
CA GLU A 89 -12.00 3.70 -15.28
C GLU A 89 -11.81 3.03 -13.93
N VAL A 90 -10.56 2.92 -13.46
CA VAL A 90 -10.23 2.29 -12.17
C VAL A 90 -10.18 3.30 -11.04
N GLN A 91 -9.76 4.54 -11.30
CA GLN A 91 -9.59 5.56 -10.25
C GLN A 91 -10.81 5.79 -9.35
N PRO A 92 -12.07 5.83 -9.86
CA PRO A 92 -13.27 5.98 -9.02
C PRO A 92 -13.50 4.82 -8.06
N LEU A 93 -12.92 3.65 -8.37
CA LEU A 93 -13.05 2.43 -7.57
C LEU A 93 -12.07 2.38 -6.40
N ILE A 94 -11.07 3.27 -6.40
CA ILE A 94 -10.08 3.38 -5.33
C ILE A 94 -10.64 4.28 -4.23
N ASN A 95 -10.98 3.68 -3.10
CA ASN A 95 -11.52 4.40 -1.96
C ASN A 95 -10.43 5.08 -1.15
N THR A 96 -10.76 6.19 -0.52
CA THR A 96 -9.93 6.79 0.51
C THR A 96 -9.92 5.88 1.72
N THR A 97 -8.74 5.43 2.11
CA THR A 97 -8.52 4.41 3.14
C THR A 97 -7.77 5.01 4.32
N LYS A 98 -8.23 4.73 5.53
CA LYS A 98 -7.51 5.05 6.77
C LYS A 98 -6.56 3.92 7.11
N PHE A 99 -5.36 4.28 7.52
CA PHE A 99 -4.32 3.34 7.97
C PHE A 99 -3.56 3.93 9.16
N TYR A 100 -2.94 3.07 9.95
CA TYR A 100 -2.13 3.49 11.08
C TYR A 100 -0.76 3.97 10.65
N TYR A 101 -0.27 5.03 11.27
CA TYR A 101 1.09 5.52 11.07
C TYR A 101 1.60 6.25 12.31
N THR A 102 2.90 6.40 12.43
CA THR A 102 3.56 7.21 13.46
C THR A 102 3.98 8.55 12.84
N PRO A 103 3.57 9.69 13.40
CA PRO A 103 3.89 11.00 12.82
C PRO A 103 5.38 11.29 12.67
N GLY A 104 6.23 10.74 13.54
CA GLY A 104 7.66 11.05 13.55
C GLY A 104 7.97 12.41 14.19
N ASN A 105 9.19 12.93 13.98
CA ASN A 105 9.64 14.22 14.51
C ASN A 105 9.42 14.37 16.02
N GLY A 106 9.73 13.31 16.79
CA GLY A 106 9.57 13.27 18.25
C GLY A 106 8.18 12.86 18.73
N ASN A 107 7.18 12.73 17.84
CA ASN A 107 5.89 12.18 18.19
C ASN A 107 5.82 10.70 17.81
N ASN A 108 5.89 9.83 18.82
CA ASN A 108 5.89 8.38 18.69
C ASN A 108 4.51 7.74 18.92
N THR A 109 3.45 8.53 19.05
CA THR A 109 2.09 8.02 19.24
C THR A 109 1.52 7.59 17.90
N VAL A 110 1.14 6.31 17.79
CA VAL A 110 0.46 5.79 16.60
C VAL A 110 -0.89 6.47 16.45
N THR A 111 -1.15 7.00 15.28
CA THR A 111 -2.40 7.63 14.89
C THR A 111 -2.85 7.14 13.52
N THR A 112 -3.78 7.83 12.88
CA THR A 112 -4.28 7.44 11.56
C THR A 112 -4.06 8.53 10.53
N LEU A 113 -3.79 8.11 9.30
CA LEU A 113 -3.75 8.94 8.12
C LEU A 113 -4.69 8.34 7.07
N GLN A 114 -5.14 9.14 6.12
CA GLN A 114 -5.96 8.63 5.03
C GLN A 114 -5.40 9.03 3.68
N ARG A 115 -5.36 8.09 2.76
CA ARG A 115 -4.90 8.23 1.37
C ARG A 115 -5.69 7.28 0.47
N LYS A 116 -5.69 7.53 -0.83
CA LYS A 116 -6.18 6.56 -1.82
C LYS A 116 -5.14 5.49 -2.11
N ILE A 117 -3.87 5.90 -2.20
CA ILE A 117 -2.74 5.00 -2.42
C ILE A 117 -1.67 5.35 -1.37
N PHE A 118 -1.10 4.33 -0.73
CA PHE A 118 -0.15 4.51 0.35
C PHE A 118 0.90 3.40 0.37
N LEU A 119 1.98 3.65 1.09
CA LEU A 119 3.02 2.65 1.37
C LEU A 119 2.64 1.84 2.60
N LEU A 120 2.92 0.55 2.57
CA LEU A 120 2.72 -0.33 3.71
C LEU A 120 3.73 -0.01 4.81
N SER A 121 3.29 -0.15 6.06
CA SER A 121 4.15 -0.05 7.23
C SER A 121 5.02 -1.30 7.38
N ALA A 122 6.09 -1.19 8.19
CA ALA A 122 6.92 -2.36 8.54
C ALA A 122 6.10 -3.45 9.25
N THR A 123 5.14 -3.06 10.09
CA THR A 123 4.23 -4.01 10.77
C THR A 123 3.38 -4.78 9.77
N GLU A 124 2.79 -4.10 8.78
CA GLU A 124 1.98 -4.74 7.74
C GLU A 124 2.79 -5.71 6.88
N LEU A 125 4.07 -5.41 6.66
CA LEU A 125 5.03 -6.31 6.01
C LEU A 125 5.53 -7.43 6.94
N GLY A 126 5.01 -7.53 8.16
CA GLY A 126 5.38 -8.58 9.12
C GLY A 126 6.77 -8.40 9.74
N TYR A 127 7.33 -7.20 9.70
CA TYR A 127 8.55 -6.89 10.44
C TYR A 127 8.22 -6.42 11.85
N SER A 128 8.93 -6.97 12.84
CA SER A 128 8.88 -6.53 14.22
C SER A 128 10.28 -6.09 14.66
N TYR A 129 10.46 -4.79 14.78
CA TYR A 129 11.70 -4.22 15.28
C TYR A 129 11.46 -3.57 16.64
N ILE A 130 12.43 -3.68 17.56
CA ILE A 130 12.34 -3.15 18.94
C ILE A 130 12.08 -1.62 18.97
N ARG A 131 12.36 -0.91 17.87
CA ARG A 131 12.25 0.56 17.80
C ARG A 131 11.15 1.03 16.83
N VAL A 132 10.34 0.14 16.32
CA VAL A 132 9.25 0.49 15.39
C VAL A 132 7.92 0.34 16.10
N ASN A 133 7.10 1.37 16.06
CA ASN A 133 5.75 1.31 16.59
C ASN A 133 4.89 0.33 15.78
N VAL A 134 3.93 -0.29 16.44
CA VAL A 134 3.01 -1.22 15.79
C VAL A 134 1.96 -0.41 15.01
N GLU A 135 2.15 -0.31 13.72
CA GLU A 135 1.28 0.41 12.79
C GLU A 135 0.44 -0.58 11.99
N GLY A 136 -0.77 -0.83 12.46
CA GLY A 136 -1.68 -1.78 11.84
C GLY A 136 -1.42 -3.24 12.21
N THR A 137 -1.80 -4.14 11.33
CA THR A 137 -1.71 -5.60 11.51
C THR A 137 -0.95 -6.21 10.33
N ALA A 138 -0.08 -7.18 10.60
CA ALA A 138 0.61 -7.91 9.55
C ALA A 138 -0.37 -8.47 8.51
N LEU A 139 -0.05 -8.25 7.24
CA LEU A 139 -0.88 -8.75 6.15
C LEU A 139 -0.76 -10.27 6.02
N PRO A 140 -1.83 -10.98 5.64
CA PRO A 140 -1.78 -12.42 5.39
C PRO A 140 -0.71 -12.82 4.37
N ILE A 141 -0.39 -11.93 3.44
CA ILE A 141 0.62 -12.15 2.38
C ILE A 141 1.99 -11.53 2.68
N ALA A 142 2.25 -11.14 3.93
CA ALA A 142 3.49 -10.46 4.32
C ALA A 142 4.75 -11.22 3.85
N GLU A 143 4.79 -12.54 3.99
CA GLU A 143 5.93 -13.35 3.53
C GLU A 143 6.12 -13.32 2.01
N ILE A 144 5.04 -13.29 1.24
CA ILE A 144 5.09 -13.15 -0.23
C ILE A 144 5.68 -11.78 -0.61
N LEU A 145 5.24 -10.72 0.08
CA LEU A 145 5.71 -9.36 -0.17
C LEU A 145 7.19 -9.19 0.18
N LYS A 146 7.67 -9.81 1.25
CA LYS A 146 9.10 -9.80 1.62
C LYS A 146 9.96 -10.40 0.51
N ILE A 147 9.59 -11.58 0.00
CA ILE A 147 10.34 -12.27 -1.06
C ILE A 147 10.33 -11.44 -2.36
N ALA A 148 9.18 -10.90 -2.75
CA ALA A 148 9.03 -10.17 -4.00
C ALA A 148 9.83 -8.86 -4.03
N ASN A 149 9.92 -8.16 -2.90
CA ASN A 149 10.51 -6.81 -2.85
C ASN A 149 11.97 -6.77 -2.37
N PHE A 150 12.52 -7.83 -1.81
CA PHE A 150 13.86 -7.81 -1.22
C PHE A 150 14.90 -8.71 -1.90
N ASN A 151 14.55 -9.42 -2.98
CA ASN A 151 15.50 -10.23 -3.73
C ASN A 151 16.53 -9.44 -4.56
N GLY A 152 16.68 -8.14 -4.34
CA GLY A 152 17.58 -7.32 -5.13
C GLY A 152 18.30 -6.18 -4.41
N SER A 153 18.07 -5.95 -3.13
CA SER A 153 18.74 -4.87 -2.41
C SER A 153 19.24 -5.34 -1.06
N SER A 154 20.57 -5.46 -0.95
CA SER A 154 21.22 -5.48 0.35
C SER A 154 20.84 -4.19 1.09
N VAL A 155 20.02 -4.27 2.11
CA VAL A 155 19.86 -3.19 3.07
C VAL A 155 21.17 -3.10 3.83
N SER A 156 22.07 -2.21 3.41
CA SER A 156 23.19 -1.80 4.24
C SER A 156 22.61 -1.08 5.46
N GLN A 157 22.90 -1.63 6.61
CA GLN A 157 22.62 -1.06 7.93
C GLN A 157 23.30 0.28 8.11
#